data_7dd70d02a148983a9a8c7907a62a75a6
#
_entry.id   7dd70d02a148983a9a8c7907a62a75a6
#
_cell.length_a   1.000
_cell.length_b   1.000
_cell.length_c   1.000
_cell.angle_alpha   90.00
_cell.angle_beta   90.00
_cell.angle_gamma   90.00
#
_symmetry.space_group_name_H-M   'P 1'
#
loop_
_entity.id
_entity.type
_entity.pdbx_description
1 polymer ?
#
loop_
_entity_poly.entity_id
_entity_poly.type
_entity_poly.pdbx_seq_one_letter_code
_entity_poly.pdbx_strand_id
1 'polypeptide(L)'
;MANPIVTFEMQDGGKIVAELYPDIAPQSVRNFIALANAGYYDGLIFHRVIPGFMIQGGCPDGNGMGGPGYCIKGEFAANGVPNDLRHTRGVLSMARAQPMDSAGSQFFIMHKDAPHLDGQYAAFCCVMDGMDVVDRIANQPRNMMTNKPKKDQVMVKVTVDTQGVEYPEPDKLADPFGR
;
A
#
# COMPACT_ATOMS: atom_id res chain seq x y z
N MET A 1 5.10 -10.80 -19.79
CA MET A 1 6.26 -10.28 -19.04
C MET A 1 6.08 -10.58 -17.57
N ALA A 2 7.18 -10.79 -16.86
CA ALA A 2 7.12 -11.04 -15.42
C ALA A 2 6.69 -9.77 -14.68
N ASN A 3 5.84 -9.93 -13.67
CA ASN A 3 5.38 -8.83 -12.85
C ASN A 3 6.48 -8.34 -11.90
N PRO A 4 6.50 -7.06 -11.55
CA PRO A 4 7.44 -6.54 -10.57
C PRO A 4 7.23 -7.15 -9.19
N ILE A 5 8.32 -7.30 -8.44
CA ILE A 5 8.31 -7.85 -7.08
C ILE A 5 8.82 -6.79 -6.12
N VAL A 6 8.04 -6.50 -5.10
CA VAL A 6 8.44 -5.57 -4.02
C VAL A 6 8.87 -6.35 -2.78
N THR A 7 9.92 -5.87 -2.13
CA THR A 7 10.38 -6.39 -0.84
C THR A 7 10.35 -5.29 0.19
N PHE A 8 9.64 -5.53 1.29
CA PHE A 8 9.63 -4.66 2.47
C PHE A 8 10.56 -5.29 3.51
N GLU A 9 11.61 -4.60 3.88
CA GLU A 9 12.51 -5.02 4.96
C GLU A 9 12.14 -4.28 6.23
N MET A 10 11.71 -5.03 7.25
CA MET A 10 11.30 -4.46 8.53
C MET A 10 12.50 -4.30 9.46
N GLN A 11 12.39 -3.38 10.41
CA GLN A 11 13.45 -3.05 11.36
C GLN A 11 13.89 -4.26 12.21
N ASP A 12 12.99 -5.19 12.48
CA ASP A 12 13.27 -6.40 13.23
C ASP A 12 13.91 -7.53 12.40
N GLY A 13 14.16 -7.27 11.10
CA GLY A 13 14.73 -8.25 10.17
C GLY A 13 13.69 -9.05 9.39
N GLY A 14 12.40 -8.91 9.68
CA GLY A 14 11.34 -9.56 8.92
C GLY A 14 11.22 -8.98 7.51
N LYS A 15 10.82 -9.82 6.56
CA LYS A 15 10.62 -9.41 5.17
C LYS A 15 9.23 -9.79 4.68
N ILE A 16 8.63 -8.88 3.92
CA ILE A 16 7.39 -9.13 3.19
C ILE A 16 7.70 -8.99 1.72
N VAL A 17 7.42 -10.02 0.94
CA VAL A 17 7.65 -10.04 -0.51
C VAL A 17 6.29 -10.12 -1.20
N ALA A 18 6.05 -9.26 -2.18
CA ALA A 18 4.76 -9.17 -2.84
C ALA A 18 4.91 -8.93 -4.35
N GLU A 19 3.92 -9.39 -5.10
CA GLU A 19 3.87 -9.24 -6.55
C GLU A 19 2.91 -8.11 -6.92
N LEU A 20 3.41 -7.15 -7.72
CA LEU A 20 2.62 -6.05 -8.25
C LEU A 20 1.94 -6.46 -9.55
N TYR A 21 0.71 -5.97 -9.78
CA TYR A 21 -0.11 -6.34 -10.94
C TYR A 21 -0.34 -5.14 -11.87
N PRO A 22 0.61 -4.81 -12.77
CA PRO A 22 0.49 -3.64 -13.64
C PRO A 22 -0.68 -3.72 -14.62
N ASP A 23 -1.12 -4.94 -14.99
CA ASP A 23 -2.26 -5.10 -15.90
C ASP A 23 -3.60 -4.83 -15.20
N ILE A 24 -3.66 -4.96 -13.89
CA ILE A 24 -4.87 -4.73 -13.11
C ILE A 24 -5.00 -3.25 -12.72
N ALA A 25 -3.91 -2.67 -12.22
CA ALA A 25 -3.91 -1.30 -11.70
C ALA A 25 -2.64 -0.56 -12.13
N PRO A 26 -2.54 -0.16 -13.40
CA PRO A 26 -1.29 0.40 -13.94
C PRO A 26 -0.84 1.68 -13.26
N GLN A 27 -1.74 2.59 -12.93
CA GLN A 27 -1.36 3.85 -12.26
C GLN A 27 -0.89 3.60 -10.83
N SER A 28 -1.58 2.73 -10.11
CA SER A 28 -1.21 2.36 -8.72
C SER A 28 0.16 1.69 -8.69
N VAL A 29 0.43 0.77 -9.62
CA VAL A 29 1.72 0.08 -9.71
C VAL A 29 2.83 1.05 -10.09
N ARG A 30 2.64 1.90 -11.11
CA ARG A 30 3.63 2.89 -11.52
C ARG A 30 3.95 3.85 -10.38
N ASN A 31 2.94 4.31 -9.67
CA ASN A 31 3.09 5.19 -8.52
C ASN A 31 3.90 4.53 -7.41
N PHE A 32 3.56 3.30 -7.07
CA PHE A 32 4.27 2.56 -6.02
C PHE A 32 5.75 2.35 -6.39
N ILE A 33 6.03 1.95 -7.62
CA ILE A 33 7.40 1.76 -8.11
C ILE A 33 8.18 3.08 -8.05
N ALA A 34 7.60 4.17 -8.54
CA ALA A 34 8.26 5.48 -8.53
C ALA A 34 8.62 5.94 -7.12
N LEU A 35 7.70 5.79 -6.18
CA LEU A 35 7.92 6.16 -4.78
C LEU A 35 8.97 5.25 -4.12
N ALA A 36 8.91 3.95 -4.34
CA ALA A 36 9.88 3.00 -3.81
C ALA A 36 11.29 3.29 -4.35
N ASN A 37 11.42 3.54 -5.65
CA ASN A 37 12.70 3.84 -6.28
C ASN A 37 13.29 5.18 -5.81
N ALA A 38 12.45 6.13 -5.43
CA ALA A 38 12.88 7.41 -4.86
C ALA A 38 13.27 7.31 -3.38
N GLY A 39 13.14 6.13 -2.76
CA GLY A 39 13.40 5.95 -1.32
C GLY A 39 12.30 6.53 -0.43
N TYR A 40 11.15 6.85 -0.99
CA TYR A 40 10.06 7.52 -0.26
C TYR A 40 9.56 6.72 0.94
N TYR A 41 9.45 5.40 0.79
CA TYR A 41 8.94 4.53 1.83
C TYR A 41 9.97 4.14 2.89
N ASP A 42 11.26 4.37 2.63
CA ASP A 42 12.33 4.00 3.56
C ASP A 42 12.20 4.79 4.86
N GLY A 43 12.12 4.09 5.98
CA GLY A 43 11.94 4.68 7.30
C GLY A 43 10.50 4.99 7.69
N LEU A 44 9.52 4.76 6.82
CA LEU A 44 8.11 4.97 7.15
C LEU A 44 7.56 3.80 7.96
N ILE A 45 6.44 4.03 8.65
CA ILE A 45 5.85 3.05 9.57
C ILE A 45 4.50 2.55 9.08
N PHE A 46 4.06 1.42 9.64
CA PHE A 46 2.65 1.03 9.62
C PHE A 46 1.95 1.73 10.79
N HIS A 47 1.33 2.87 10.51
CA HIS A 47 0.76 3.76 11.53
C HIS A 47 -0.63 3.35 12.01
N ARG A 48 -1.28 2.40 11.33
CA ARG A 48 -2.62 1.93 11.68
C ARG A 48 -2.70 0.43 11.45
N VAL A 49 -2.95 -0.33 12.52
CA VAL A 49 -3.07 -1.79 12.44
C VAL A 49 -4.37 -2.22 13.12
N ILE A 50 -5.14 -3.05 12.45
CA ILE A 50 -6.38 -3.60 12.97
C ILE A 50 -6.35 -5.11 12.72
N PRO A 51 -6.08 -5.93 13.76
CA PRO A 51 -6.07 -7.38 13.58
C PRO A 51 -7.45 -7.87 13.11
N GLY A 52 -7.44 -8.83 12.19
CA GLY A 52 -8.66 -9.30 11.54
C GLY A 52 -9.15 -8.40 10.41
N PHE A 53 -8.39 -7.34 10.06
CA PHE A 53 -8.74 -6.45 8.97
C PHE A 53 -7.50 -6.14 8.11
N MET A 54 -6.66 -5.18 8.51
CA MET A 54 -5.53 -4.75 7.67
C MET A 54 -4.41 -4.09 8.49
N ILE A 55 -3.26 -3.89 7.86
CA ILE A 55 -2.21 -2.97 8.32
C ILE A 55 -2.01 -1.89 7.26
N GLN A 56 -1.90 -0.64 7.68
CA GLN A 56 -1.79 0.53 6.78
C GLN A 56 -0.52 1.31 7.06
N GLY A 57 0.19 1.67 6.00
CA GLY A 57 1.42 2.44 6.08
C GLY A 57 1.62 3.33 4.87
N GLY A 58 2.83 3.91 4.76
CA GLY A 58 3.20 4.75 3.64
C GLY A 58 2.87 6.24 3.80
N CYS A 59 2.48 6.66 5.00
CA CYS A 59 2.26 8.08 5.31
C CYS A 59 3.59 8.73 5.73
N PRO A 60 4.05 9.81 5.06
CA PRO A 60 5.32 10.45 5.43
C PRO A 60 5.30 11.07 6.83
N ASP A 61 4.13 11.46 7.33
CA ASP A 61 3.97 12.06 8.66
C ASP A 61 3.65 11.03 9.74
N GLY A 62 3.42 9.77 9.37
CA GLY A 62 3.14 8.69 10.31
C GLY A 62 1.80 8.82 11.06
N ASN A 63 0.88 9.64 10.57
CA ASN A 63 -0.40 9.92 11.23
C ASN A 63 -1.63 9.74 10.32
N GLY A 64 -1.42 9.29 9.08
CA GLY A 64 -2.49 9.11 8.09
C GLY A 64 -2.89 10.36 7.31
N MET A 65 -2.30 11.51 7.61
CA MET A 65 -2.69 12.80 7.02
C MET A 65 -1.78 13.24 5.87
N GLY A 66 -0.60 12.64 5.73
CA GLY A 66 0.40 13.03 4.74
C GLY A 66 0.29 12.28 3.42
N GLY A 67 0.94 12.85 2.39
CA GLY A 67 1.02 12.25 1.07
C GLY A 67 2.19 12.82 0.28
N PRO A 68 2.34 12.39 -0.99
CA PRO A 68 3.51 12.74 -1.80
C PRO A 68 3.39 14.11 -2.53
N GLY A 69 2.33 14.87 -2.28
CA GLY A 69 2.09 16.15 -2.95
C GLY A 69 1.25 16.04 -4.22
N TYR A 70 0.74 14.87 -4.54
CA TYR A 70 -0.13 14.62 -5.67
C TYR A 70 -1.04 13.42 -5.37
N CYS A 71 -2.05 13.24 -6.20
CA CYS A 71 -2.92 12.07 -6.17
C CYS A 71 -2.87 11.32 -7.49
N ILE A 72 -3.42 10.12 -7.53
CA ILE A 72 -3.57 9.31 -8.72
C ILE A 72 -5.02 8.89 -8.91
N LYS A 73 -5.38 8.52 -10.13
CA LYS A 73 -6.71 8.01 -10.44
C LYS A 73 -6.98 6.73 -9.63
N GLY A 74 -8.16 6.65 -9.04
CA GLY A 74 -8.62 5.46 -8.33
C GLY A 74 -9.01 4.35 -9.30
N GLU A 75 -8.28 3.26 -9.30
CA GLU A 75 -8.45 2.15 -10.23
C GLU A 75 -9.33 1.06 -9.62
N PHE A 76 -10.63 1.32 -9.55
CA PHE A 76 -11.63 0.40 -9.00
C PHE A 76 -12.99 0.61 -9.69
N ALA A 77 -13.84 -0.39 -9.62
CA ALA A 77 -15.09 -0.45 -10.36
C ALA A 77 -16.02 0.75 -10.10
N ALA A 78 -16.15 1.20 -8.85
CA ALA A 78 -17.00 2.35 -8.50
C ALA A 78 -16.53 3.65 -9.18
N ASN A 79 -15.27 3.72 -9.60
CA ASN A 79 -14.68 4.87 -10.29
C ASN A 79 -14.61 4.65 -11.82
N GLY A 80 -15.31 3.62 -12.35
CA GLY A 80 -15.35 3.33 -13.77
C GLY A 80 -14.13 2.61 -14.33
N VAL A 81 -13.26 2.09 -13.49
CA VAL A 81 -12.07 1.35 -13.91
C VAL A 81 -12.24 -0.13 -13.53
N PRO A 82 -12.22 -1.07 -14.50
CA PRO A 82 -12.31 -2.48 -14.19
C PRO A 82 -11.13 -2.91 -13.29
N ASN A 83 -11.45 -3.58 -12.18
CA ASN A 83 -10.46 -4.17 -11.28
C ASN A 83 -11.12 -5.33 -10.54
N ASP A 84 -10.80 -6.56 -10.93
CA ASP A 84 -11.40 -7.77 -10.38
C ASP A 84 -10.61 -8.36 -9.22
N LEU A 85 -9.52 -7.73 -8.79
CA LEU A 85 -8.73 -8.21 -7.67
C LEU A 85 -9.50 -8.00 -6.37
N ARG A 86 -9.81 -9.10 -5.70
CA ARG A 86 -10.56 -9.08 -4.45
C ARG A 86 -9.64 -8.78 -3.27
N HIS A 87 -10.20 -8.15 -2.25
CA HIS A 87 -9.48 -7.84 -1.00
C HIS A 87 -9.45 -9.07 -0.10
N THR A 88 -8.70 -10.08 -0.53
CA THR A 88 -8.44 -11.28 0.26
C THR A 88 -7.13 -11.13 1.05
N ARG A 89 -6.93 -12.02 2.02
CA ARG A 89 -5.72 -12.01 2.84
C ARG A 89 -4.45 -11.92 1.99
N GLY A 90 -3.59 -10.94 2.29
CA GLY A 90 -2.32 -10.70 1.60
C GLY A 90 -2.39 -9.68 0.46
N VAL A 91 -3.57 -9.26 0.04
CA VAL A 91 -3.70 -8.25 -1.03
C VAL A 91 -3.32 -6.88 -0.50
N LEU A 92 -2.58 -6.11 -1.31
CA LEU A 92 -2.29 -4.70 -1.06
C LEU A 92 -3.24 -3.84 -1.90
N SER A 93 -3.73 -2.78 -1.28
CA SER A 93 -4.65 -1.83 -1.91
C SER A 93 -4.28 -0.40 -1.51
N MET A 94 -4.62 0.57 -2.37
CA MET A 94 -4.32 1.97 -2.07
C MET A 94 -5.34 2.53 -1.07
N ALA A 95 -4.82 3.10 0.00
CA ALA A 95 -5.63 3.93 0.90
C ALA A 95 -5.95 5.25 0.21
N ARG A 96 -7.10 5.83 0.53
CA ARG A 96 -7.55 7.10 -0.04
C ARG A 96 -8.49 7.82 0.92
N ALA A 97 -8.68 9.09 0.68
CA ALA A 97 -9.74 9.86 1.31
C ALA A 97 -11.07 9.63 0.59
N GLN A 98 -12.11 10.37 0.94
CA GLN A 98 -13.43 10.17 0.35
C GLN A 98 -13.47 10.40 -1.17
N PRO A 99 -12.81 11.43 -1.74
CA PRO A 99 -12.74 11.54 -3.20
C PRO A 99 -12.10 10.30 -3.82
N MET A 100 -12.65 9.82 -4.93
CA MET A 100 -12.22 8.56 -5.55
C MET A 100 -10.80 8.64 -6.13
N ASP A 101 -10.36 9.82 -6.57
CA ASP A 101 -9.01 10.06 -7.11
C ASP A 101 -8.10 10.74 -6.08
N SER A 102 -8.14 10.29 -4.82
CA SER A 102 -7.38 10.89 -3.73
C SER A 102 -6.27 10.01 -3.16
N ALA A 103 -5.99 8.87 -3.77
CA ALA A 103 -4.87 8.03 -3.36
C ALA A 103 -3.54 8.73 -3.67
N GLY A 104 -2.59 8.61 -2.77
CA GLY A 104 -1.23 9.17 -2.92
C GLY A 104 -0.17 8.11 -2.64
N SER A 105 0.35 8.08 -1.41
CA SER A 105 1.39 7.12 -1.03
C SER A 105 0.93 6.03 -0.07
N GLN A 106 -0.15 6.24 0.65
CA GLN A 106 -0.59 5.30 1.67
C GLN A 106 -1.23 4.06 1.06
N PHE A 107 -0.93 2.92 1.65
CA PHE A 107 -1.47 1.62 1.21
C PHE A 107 -1.77 0.77 2.44
N PHE A 108 -2.55 -0.28 2.23
CA PHE A 108 -2.82 -1.25 3.29
C PHE A 108 -2.65 -2.67 2.77
N ILE A 109 -2.28 -3.57 3.67
CA ILE A 109 -2.13 -5.01 3.40
C ILE A 109 -3.22 -5.73 4.17
N MET A 110 -4.00 -6.57 3.48
CA MET A 110 -5.10 -7.30 4.10
C MET A 110 -4.58 -8.37 5.04
N HIS A 111 -4.98 -8.29 6.31
CA HIS A 111 -4.73 -9.33 7.29
C HIS A 111 -5.78 -10.45 7.18
N LYS A 112 -6.99 -10.09 6.78
CA LYS A 112 -8.11 -11.01 6.57
C LYS A 112 -8.96 -10.50 5.41
N ASP A 113 -9.75 -11.39 4.79
CA ASP A 113 -10.64 -11.05 3.69
C ASP A 113 -11.63 -9.94 4.09
N ALA A 114 -11.81 -8.96 3.21
CA ALA A 114 -12.73 -7.85 3.41
C ALA A 114 -13.50 -7.56 2.11
N PRO A 115 -14.49 -8.39 1.77
CA PRO A 115 -15.20 -8.27 0.49
C PRO A 115 -15.96 -6.93 0.33
N HIS A 116 -16.26 -6.23 1.41
CA HIS A 116 -16.90 -4.91 1.36
C HIS A 116 -16.00 -3.83 0.73
N LEU A 117 -14.70 -4.08 0.60
CA LEU A 117 -13.76 -3.17 -0.07
C LEU A 117 -13.68 -3.39 -1.58
N ASP A 118 -14.15 -4.54 -2.07
CA ASP A 118 -14.07 -4.88 -3.49
C ASP A 118 -14.86 -3.87 -4.34
N GLY A 119 -14.22 -3.39 -5.40
CA GLY A 119 -14.81 -2.37 -6.26
C GLY A 119 -14.80 -0.95 -5.70
N GLN A 120 -14.31 -0.73 -4.47
CA GLN A 120 -14.27 0.56 -3.79
C GLN A 120 -12.86 1.08 -3.56
N TYR A 121 -11.86 0.23 -3.68
CA TYR A 121 -10.44 0.56 -3.48
C TYR A 121 -9.59 -0.11 -4.54
N ALA A 122 -8.45 0.51 -4.86
CA ALA A 122 -7.55 0.05 -5.91
C ALA A 122 -6.59 -1.03 -5.38
N ALA A 123 -7.03 -2.27 -5.41
CA ALA A 123 -6.16 -3.42 -5.14
C ALA A 123 -5.16 -3.57 -6.30
N PHE A 124 -3.86 -3.75 -5.99
CA PHE A 124 -2.82 -3.71 -7.02
C PHE A 124 -1.67 -4.69 -6.82
N CYS A 125 -1.67 -5.45 -5.73
CA CYS A 125 -0.52 -6.25 -5.33
C CYS A 125 -0.98 -7.38 -4.39
N CYS A 126 -0.19 -8.45 -4.29
CA CYS A 126 -0.47 -9.53 -3.34
C CYS A 126 0.81 -10.09 -2.74
N VAL A 127 0.81 -10.33 -1.44
CA VAL A 127 1.94 -10.93 -0.73
C VAL A 127 2.17 -12.35 -1.23
N MET A 128 3.42 -12.66 -1.57
CA MET A 128 3.89 -13.99 -1.98
C MET A 128 4.54 -14.73 -0.82
N ASP A 129 5.22 -14.00 0.06
CA ASP A 129 5.99 -14.53 1.18
C ASP A 129 6.03 -13.49 2.30
N GLY A 130 6.01 -13.96 3.55
CA GLY A 130 6.08 -13.06 4.71
C GLY A 130 4.75 -12.71 5.33
N MET A 131 3.67 -13.47 5.11
CA MET A 131 2.40 -13.23 5.80
C MET A 131 2.51 -13.37 7.31
N ASP A 132 3.44 -14.18 7.81
CA ASP A 132 3.76 -14.25 9.24
C ASP A 132 4.26 -12.90 9.79
N VAL A 133 4.99 -12.15 8.99
CA VAL A 133 5.43 -10.78 9.34
C VAL A 133 4.23 -9.84 9.38
N VAL A 134 3.33 -9.91 8.41
CA VAL A 134 2.08 -9.14 8.41
C VAL A 134 1.24 -9.45 9.65
N ASP A 135 1.10 -10.72 9.99
CA ASP A 135 0.36 -11.17 11.19
C ASP A 135 0.98 -10.59 12.46
N ARG A 136 2.31 -10.61 12.58
CA ARG A 136 3.02 -10.06 13.72
C ARG A 136 2.80 -8.55 13.86
N ILE A 137 2.84 -7.82 12.75
CA ILE A 137 2.58 -6.37 12.75
C ILE A 137 1.12 -6.09 13.14
N ALA A 138 0.17 -6.84 12.58
CA ALA A 138 -1.26 -6.65 12.86
C ALA A 138 -1.61 -6.89 14.33
N ASN A 139 -0.87 -7.79 14.99
CA ASN A 139 -1.13 -8.18 16.38
C ASN A 139 -0.30 -7.40 17.41
N GLN A 140 0.43 -6.37 16.99
CA GLN A 140 1.19 -5.53 17.93
C GLN A 140 0.26 -4.78 18.89
N PRO A 141 0.70 -4.56 20.14
CA PRO A 141 -0.02 -3.65 21.04
C PRO A 141 -0.20 -2.28 20.38
N ARG A 142 -1.42 -1.75 20.43
CA ARG A 142 -1.76 -0.51 19.76
C ARG A 142 -2.58 0.41 20.65
N ASN A 143 -2.58 1.69 20.28
CA ASN A 143 -3.50 2.66 20.85
C ASN A 143 -4.91 2.34 20.33
N MET A 144 -5.85 2.06 21.23
CA MET A 144 -7.19 1.62 20.84
C MET A 144 -8.05 2.74 20.23
N MET A 145 -7.64 3.99 20.34
CA MET A 145 -8.35 5.12 19.73
C MET A 145 -7.85 5.42 18.32
N THR A 146 -6.55 5.32 18.08
CA THR A 146 -5.93 5.63 16.78
C THR A 146 -5.56 4.40 15.98
N ASN A 147 -5.49 3.24 16.62
CA ASN A 147 -4.98 1.97 16.06
C ASN A 147 -3.50 2.03 15.66
N LYS A 148 -2.76 3.01 16.17
CA LYS A 148 -1.32 3.09 15.95
C LYS A 148 -0.59 2.13 16.88
N PRO A 149 0.34 1.29 16.36
CA PRO A 149 1.17 0.45 17.22
C PRO A 149 1.92 1.27 18.26
N LYS A 150 2.00 0.77 19.49
CA LYS A 150 2.72 1.46 20.58
C LYS A 150 4.22 1.50 20.32
N LYS A 151 4.75 0.49 19.62
CA LYS A 151 6.09 0.47 19.11
C LYS A 151 6.06 0.62 17.60
N ASP A 152 6.83 1.57 17.05
CA ASP A 152 6.85 1.82 15.62
C ASP A 152 7.25 0.57 14.84
N GLN A 153 6.42 0.21 13.86
CA GLN A 153 6.68 -0.89 12.93
C GLN A 153 7.29 -0.28 11.67
N VAL A 154 8.62 -0.24 11.61
CA VAL A 154 9.37 0.53 10.62
C VAL A 154 9.73 -0.32 9.41
N MET A 155 9.40 0.19 8.22
CA MET A 155 9.93 -0.31 6.94
C MET A 155 11.29 0.34 6.71
N VAL A 156 12.39 -0.34 7.01
CA VAL A 156 13.72 0.26 6.85
C VAL A 156 14.11 0.41 5.39
N LYS A 157 13.60 -0.47 4.54
CA LYS A 157 13.88 -0.45 3.11
C LYS A 157 12.72 -1.04 2.33
N VAL A 158 12.34 -0.36 1.24
CA VAL A 158 11.33 -0.89 0.29
C VAL A 158 11.96 -0.83 -1.09
N THR A 159 12.12 -1.99 -1.72
CA THR A 159 12.75 -2.12 -3.03
C THR A 159 11.84 -2.85 -3.99
N VAL A 160 11.90 -2.49 -5.27
CA VAL A 160 11.14 -3.15 -6.32
C VAL A 160 12.10 -3.70 -7.38
N ASP A 161 11.98 -4.99 -7.64
CA ASP A 161 12.62 -5.63 -8.79
C ASP A 161 11.62 -5.63 -9.94
N THR A 162 11.86 -4.78 -10.94
CA THR A 162 10.98 -4.66 -12.12
C THR A 162 11.23 -5.75 -13.16
N GLN A 163 12.18 -6.64 -12.92
CA GLN A 163 12.52 -7.76 -13.79
C GLN A 163 12.85 -7.32 -15.22
N GLY A 164 13.56 -6.19 -15.35
CA GLY A 164 14.01 -5.66 -16.64
C GLY A 164 12.96 -4.87 -17.42
N VAL A 165 11.80 -4.63 -16.85
CA VAL A 165 10.75 -3.82 -17.48
C VAL A 165 10.84 -2.38 -16.95
N GLU A 166 10.76 -1.40 -17.86
CA GLU A 166 10.68 0.01 -17.49
C GLU A 166 9.22 0.40 -17.27
N TYR A 167 8.97 1.11 -16.16
CA TYR A 167 7.66 1.64 -15.83
C TYR A 167 7.73 3.17 -15.81
N PRO A 168 6.89 3.86 -16.60
CA PRO A 168 6.85 5.32 -16.56
C PRO A 168 6.27 5.81 -15.24
N GLU A 169 6.47 7.10 -14.97
CA GLU A 169 5.82 7.78 -13.85
C GLU A 169 4.29 7.66 -13.98
N PRO A 170 3.55 7.67 -12.86
CA PRO A 170 2.09 7.71 -12.94
C PRO A 170 1.60 9.05 -13.46
N ASP A 171 0.37 9.08 -13.94
CA ASP A 171 -0.32 10.34 -14.25
C ASP A 171 -0.72 11.00 -12.93
N LYS A 172 -0.07 12.12 -12.62
CA LYS A 172 -0.26 12.83 -11.33
C LYS A 172 -1.41 13.82 -11.44
N LEU A 173 -2.28 13.78 -10.44
CA LEU A 173 -3.40 14.69 -10.30
C LEU A 173 -3.13 15.62 -9.11
N ALA A 174 -3.76 16.80 -9.14
CA ALA A 174 -3.65 17.73 -8.01
C ALA A 174 -4.25 17.10 -6.74
N ASP A 175 -3.55 17.26 -5.62
CA ASP A 175 -4.08 16.82 -4.32
C ASP A 175 -5.06 17.88 -3.80
N PRO A 176 -6.36 17.53 -3.63
CA PRO A 176 -7.35 18.49 -3.13
C PRO A 176 -7.09 18.92 -1.69
N PHE A 177 -6.25 18.20 -0.95
CA PHE A 177 -5.94 18.49 0.45
C PHE A 177 -4.56 19.18 0.63
N GLY A 178 -3.81 19.35 -0.45
CA GLY A 178 -2.50 20.01 -0.41
C GLY A 178 -1.41 19.23 0.35
N ARG A 179 -1.47 17.90 0.37
CA ARG A 179 -0.53 17.04 1.12
C ARG A 179 0.76 16.76 0.35
#